data_7c85f20b508daf3c4d48629028eb8d71
#
_entry.id   7c85f20b508daf3c4d48629028eb8d71
#
_cell.length_a   1.000
_cell.length_b   1.000
_cell.length_c   1.000
_cell.angle_alpha   90.00
_cell.angle_beta   90.00
_cell.angle_gamma   90.00
#
_symmetry.space_group_name_H-M   'P 1'
#
loop_
_entity.id
_entity.type
_entity.pdbx_description
1 polymer ?
#
loop_
_entity_poly.entity_id
_entity_poly.type
_entity_poly.pdbx_seq_one_letter_code
_entity_poly.pdbx_strand_id
1 'polypeptide(L)'
;GNFVTARPVGILDGVDFQHSGLVRKVDVAGITRTLDFGAMVLLSPFGFSPTGEAFNLTMEEVATSVAIALQADKLLFITEMPGIRVQPLEPEGEDNPIDTELPLAAAERLLASLPPAQQPTDIAFYLQHCVKACKAGVERSHIIPFATTARCCSRCTCTTASAPW
;
A
#
# COMPACT_ATOMS: atom_id res chain seq x y z
N GLY A 1 -16.03 -11.70 8.53
CA GLY A 1 -17.04 -10.90 7.84
C GLY A 1 -16.54 -10.50 6.46
N ASN A 2 -17.44 -10.24 5.53
CA ASN A 2 -17.07 -9.77 4.19
C ASN A 2 -17.01 -8.23 4.21
N PHE A 3 -15.89 -7.68 4.67
CA PHE A 3 -15.70 -6.23 4.76
C PHE A 3 -15.30 -5.58 3.44
N VAL A 4 -14.86 -6.37 2.45
CA VAL A 4 -14.40 -5.87 1.16
C VAL A 4 -15.26 -6.47 0.04
N THR A 5 -15.94 -5.59 -0.70
CA THR A 5 -16.66 -5.97 -1.92
C THR A 5 -15.76 -5.75 -3.12
N ALA A 6 -15.70 -6.73 -4.01
CA ALA A 6 -14.88 -6.71 -5.22
C ALA A 6 -15.69 -6.42 -6.49
N ARG A 7 -14.99 -6.04 -7.55
CA ARG A 7 -15.45 -6.02 -8.94
C ARG A 7 -14.39 -6.68 -9.83
N PRO A 8 -14.75 -7.31 -10.95
CA PRO A 8 -13.78 -7.88 -11.87
C PRO A 8 -12.85 -6.81 -12.45
N VAL A 9 -11.60 -7.18 -12.75
CA VAL A 9 -10.71 -6.41 -13.63
C VAL A 9 -11.29 -6.42 -15.05
N GLY A 10 -11.80 -7.57 -15.50
CA GLY A 10 -12.35 -7.78 -16.82
C GLY A 10 -11.25 -8.02 -17.87
N ILE A 11 -11.53 -7.59 -19.09
CA ILE A 11 -10.59 -7.73 -20.22
C ILE A 11 -9.83 -6.40 -20.39
N LEU A 12 -8.50 -6.44 -20.30
CA LEU A 12 -7.62 -5.31 -20.55
C LEU A 12 -6.63 -5.70 -21.66
N ASP A 13 -6.50 -4.86 -22.67
CA ASP A 13 -5.59 -5.07 -23.81
C ASP A 13 -5.74 -6.46 -24.46
N GLY A 14 -6.96 -6.98 -24.51
CA GLY A 14 -7.28 -8.29 -25.07
C GLY A 14 -6.98 -9.49 -24.15
N VAL A 15 -6.50 -9.27 -22.93
CA VAL A 15 -6.25 -10.31 -21.92
C VAL A 15 -7.41 -10.36 -20.93
N ASP A 16 -8.00 -11.54 -20.77
CA ASP A 16 -9.02 -11.79 -19.76
C ASP A 16 -8.38 -12.11 -18.42
N PHE A 17 -8.60 -11.24 -17.43
CA PHE A 17 -8.10 -11.39 -16.07
C PHE A 17 -8.95 -12.31 -15.18
N GLN A 18 -9.99 -12.92 -15.72
CA GLN A 18 -10.84 -13.94 -15.08
C GLN A 18 -11.26 -13.55 -13.64
N HIS A 19 -10.75 -14.30 -12.64
CA HIS A 19 -11.05 -14.10 -11.22
C HIS A 19 -10.18 -13.03 -10.53
N SER A 20 -9.42 -12.23 -11.27
CA SER A 20 -8.72 -11.08 -10.71
C SER A 20 -9.68 -9.91 -10.57
N GLY A 21 -9.65 -9.27 -9.42
CA GLY A 21 -10.56 -8.18 -9.08
C GLY A 21 -9.86 -6.94 -8.53
N LEU A 22 -10.65 -5.91 -8.40
CA LEU A 22 -10.30 -4.65 -7.75
C LEU A 22 -11.27 -4.40 -6.59
N VAL A 23 -10.82 -3.67 -5.58
CA VAL A 23 -11.70 -3.26 -4.49
C VAL A 23 -12.78 -2.32 -5.04
N ARG A 24 -14.04 -2.67 -4.80
CA ARG A 24 -15.21 -1.86 -5.18
C ARG A 24 -15.67 -0.98 -4.03
N LYS A 25 -15.77 -1.57 -2.83
CA LYS A 25 -16.28 -0.91 -1.62
C LYS A 25 -15.73 -1.57 -0.38
N VAL A 26 -15.46 -0.76 0.64
CA VAL A 26 -15.08 -1.19 1.99
C VAL A 26 -16.26 -0.93 2.93
N ASP A 27 -16.60 -1.90 3.77
CA ASP A 27 -17.59 -1.74 4.85
C ASP A 27 -16.93 -1.07 6.06
N VAL A 28 -16.81 0.25 6.00
CA VAL A 28 -16.22 1.07 7.05
C VAL A 28 -16.95 0.84 8.39
N ALA A 29 -18.28 0.85 8.37
CA ALA A 29 -19.07 0.71 9.60
C ALA A 29 -18.85 -0.64 10.30
N GLY A 30 -18.73 -1.72 9.52
CA GLY A 30 -18.44 -3.06 10.04
C GLY A 30 -17.04 -3.14 10.64
N ILE A 31 -16.04 -2.58 9.96
CA ILE A 31 -14.65 -2.54 10.44
C ILE A 31 -14.56 -1.70 11.72
N THR A 32 -15.07 -0.46 11.70
CA THR A 32 -15.01 0.45 12.85
C THR A 32 -15.66 -0.18 14.07
N ARG A 33 -16.85 -0.76 13.92
CA ARG A 33 -17.53 -1.46 15.02
C ARG A 33 -16.67 -2.58 15.62
N THR A 34 -15.96 -3.33 14.77
CA THR A 34 -15.07 -4.42 15.24
C THR A 34 -13.88 -3.87 16.01
N LEU A 35 -13.28 -2.76 15.53
CA LEU A 35 -12.18 -2.08 16.20
C LEU A 35 -12.62 -1.45 17.52
N ASP A 36 -13.81 -0.85 17.60
CA ASP A 36 -14.37 -0.25 18.82
C ASP A 36 -14.57 -1.28 19.94
N PHE A 37 -14.78 -2.55 19.60
CA PHE A 37 -14.77 -3.66 20.55
C PHE A 37 -13.36 -4.08 21.03
N GLY A 38 -12.32 -3.37 20.59
CA GLY A 38 -10.92 -3.69 20.91
C GLY A 38 -10.37 -4.91 20.15
N ALA A 39 -11.07 -5.37 19.11
CA ALA A 39 -10.62 -6.49 18.30
C ALA A 39 -9.71 -6.03 17.16
N MET A 40 -8.82 -6.92 16.71
CA MET A 40 -8.03 -6.72 15.50
C MET A 40 -8.81 -7.24 14.30
N VAL A 41 -8.84 -6.45 13.21
CA VAL A 41 -9.46 -6.86 11.94
C VAL A 41 -8.39 -7.40 11.01
N LEU A 42 -8.46 -8.69 10.68
CA LEU A 42 -7.61 -9.34 9.69
C LEU A 42 -8.37 -9.45 8.37
N LEU A 43 -7.80 -8.90 7.30
CA LEU A 43 -8.35 -8.93 5.95
C LEU A 43 -7.45 -9.76 5.03
N SER A 44 -8.07 -10.59 4.20
CA SER A 44 -7.38 -11.33 3.14
C SER A 44 -7.49 -10.58 1.81
N PRO A 45 -6.57 -10.84 0.83
CA PRO A 45 -6.64 -10.26 -0.51
C PRO A 45 -7.69 -10.99 -1.36
N PHE A 46 -8.93 -10.98 -0.88
CA PHE A 46 -10.04 -11.70 -1.47
C PHE A 46 -11.36 -10.95 -1.21
N GLY A 47 -12.20 -10.87 -2.21
CA GLY A 47 -13.49 -10.20 -2.09
C GLY A 47 -14.57 -10.85 -2.94
N PHE A 48 -15.81 -10.56 -2.61
CA PHE A 48 -16.98 -11.01 -3.37
C PHE A 48 -17.63 -9.85 -4.11
N SER A 49 -18.11 -10.12 -5.33
CA SER A 49 -19.01 -9.20 -6.00
C SER A 49 -20.38 -9.16 -5.28
N PRO A 50 -21.24 -8.18 -5.57
CA PRO A 50 -22.60 -8.17 -5.06
C PRO A 50 -23.43 -9.38 -5.48
N THR A 51 -23.06 -10.05 -6.58
CA THR A 51 -23.67 -11.27 -7.07
C THR A 51 -23.12 -12.55 -6.44
N GLY A 52 -22.12 -12.44 -5.54
CA GLY A 52 -21.53 -13.56 -4.82
C GLY A 52 -20.35 -14.22 -5.53
N GLU A 53 -19.89 -13.67 -6.64
CA GLU A 53 -18.72 -14.16 -7.36
C GLU A 53 -17.44 -13.75 -6.64
N ALA A 54 -16.47 -14.67 -6.55
CA ALA A 54 -15.24 -14.51 -5.81
C ALA A 54 -14.10 -13.98 -6.69
N PHE A 55 -13.35 -13.01 -6.17
CA PHE A 55 -12.21 -12.40 -6.86
C PHE A 55 -10.96 -12.35 -5.98
N ASN A 56 -9.82 -12.65 -6.59
CA ASN A 56 -8.50 -12.41 -6.00
C ASN A 56 -8.17 -10.92 -6.15
N LEU A 57 -7.77 -10.31 -5.04
CA LEU A 57 -7.33 -8.92 -4.97
C LEU A 57 -5.83 -8.89 -4.66
N THR A 58 -5.15 -7.76 -4.88
CA THR A 58 -3.81 -7.58 -4.36
C THR A 58 -3.87 -7.09 -2.91
N MET A 59 -2.90 -7.52 -2.08
CA MET A 59 -2.83 -7.10 -0.67
C MET A 59 -2.70 -5.59 -0.56
N GLU A 60 -1.91 -4.99 -1.43
CA GLU A 60 -1.61 -3.57 -1.48
C GLU A 60 -2.84 -2.74 -1.85
N GLU A 61 -3.63 -3.23 -2.82
CA GLU A 61 -4.91 -2.58 -3.19
C GLU A 61 -5.91 -2.63 -2.03
N VAL A 62 -6.03 -3.79 -1.35
CA VAL A 62 -6.91 -3.93 -0.18
C VAL A 62 -6.44 -3.01 0.94
N ALA A 63 -5.15 -3.06 1.31
CA ALA A 63 -4.59 -2.23 2.38
C ALA A 63 -4.78 -0.74 2.10
N THR A 64 -4.47 -0.29 0.88
CA THR A 64 -4.63 1.10 0.46
C THR A 64 -6.08 1.54 0.50
N SER A 65 -6.99 0.73 -0.06
CA SER A 65 -8.42 1.05 -0.11
C SER A 65 -9.05 1.11 1.27
N VAL A 66 -8.64 0.23 2.18
CA VAL A 66 -9.10 0.20 3.57
C VAL A 66 -8.54 1.40 4.35
N ALA A 67 -7.25 1.70 4.21
CA ALA A 67 -6.62 2.85 4.86
C ALA A 67 -7.30 4.17 4.44
N ILE A 68 -7.58 4.35 3.14
CA ILE A 68 -8.30 5.51 2.63
C ILE A 68 -9.73 5.57 3.17
N ALA A 69 -10.44 4.46 3.13
CA ALA A 69 -11.85 4.42 3.56
C ALA A 69 -12.02 4.70 5.06
N LEU A 70 -11.07 4.26 5.88
CA LEU A 70 -11.05 4.49 7.33
C LEU A 70 -10.41 5.83 7.70
N GLN A 71 -9.81 6.57 6.75
CA GLN A 71 -8.97 7.76 7.02
C GLN A 71 -7.92 7.43 8.09
N ALA A 72 -7.17 6.34 7.85
CA ALA A 72 -6.19 5.85 8.79
C ALA A 72 -5.03 6.85 8.94
N ASP A 73 -4.51 6.97 10.17
CA ASP A 73 -3.34 7.81 10.44
C ASP A 73 -2.10 7.29 9.70
N LYS A 74 -1.98 5.96 9.58
CA LYS A 74 -0.80 5.33 8.98
C LYS A 74 -1.16 4.12 8.13
N LEU A 75 -0.46 3.99 6.99
CA LEU A 75 -0.43 2.78 6.18
C LEU A 75 0.99 2.22 6.17
N LEU A 76 1.16 0.95 6.53
CA LEU A 76 2.47 0.30 6.57
C LEU A 76 2.51 -0.88 5.60
N PHE A 77 3.47 -0.87 4.69
CA PHE A 77 3.83 -2.01 3.86
C PHE A 77 5.11 -2.65 4.40
N ILE A 78 5.03 -3.92 4.80
CA ILE A 78 6.18 -4.72 5.23
C ILE A 78 6.61 -5.54 4.02
N THR A 79 7.83 -5.29 3.54
CA THR A 79 8.34 -5.83 2.27
C THR A 79 9.70 -6.49 2.43
N GLU A 80 10.10 -7.30 1.46
CA GLU A 80 11.48 -7.83 1.40
C GLU A 80 12.48 -6.80 0.87
N MET A 81 11.99 -5.67 0.32
CA MET A 81 12.84 -4.63 -0.25
C MET A 81 13.57 -3.85 0.82
N PRO A 82 14.84 -3.44 0.56
CA PRO A 82 15.65 -2.72 1.55
C PRO A 82 15.21 -1.27 1.81
N GLY A 83 14.18 -0.76 1.12
CA GLY A 83 13.71 0.62 1.21
C GLY A 83 13.88 1.41 -0.09
N ILE A 84 13.45 2.66 -0.09
CA ILE A 84 13.54 3.57 -1.24
C ILE A 84 14.76 4.46 -1.10
N ARG A 85 15.54 4.58 -2.19
CA ARG A 85 16.64 5.53 -2.32
C ARG A 85 16.27 6.53 -3.41
N VAL A 86 16.36 7.82 -3.11
CA VAL A 86 15.98 8.90 -4.04
C VAL A 86 17.17 9.34 -4.93
N GLN A 87 18.40 9.05 -4.53
CA GLN A 87 19.58 9.45 -5.31
C GLN A 87 20.07 8.34 -6.23
N PRO A 88 20.52 8.70 -7.47
CA PRO A 88 21.19 7.75 -8.34
C PRO A 88 22.46 7.23 -7.64
N LEU A 89 22.75 5.95 -7.85
CA LEU A 89 23.93 5.27 -7.35
C LEU A 89 25.23 6.04 -7.73
N GLU A 90 25.80 6.77 -6.78
CA GLU A 90 27.24 6.98 -6.80
C GLU A 90 27.90 5.60 -6.58
N PRO A 91 29.02 5.29 -7.27
CA PRO A 91 29.61 3.97 -7.21
C PRO A 91 29.99 3.61 -5.75
N GLU A 92 29.39 2.54 -5.28
CA GLU A 92 29.71 1.73 -4.11
C GLU A 92 30.51 2.40 -2.98
N GLY A 93 29.81 3.18 -2.17
CA GLY A 93 30.19 3.46 -0.79
C GLY A 93 29.11 2.89 0.14
N GLU A 94 29.49 2.10 1.11
CA GLU A 94 28.60 1.32 2.01
C GLU A 94 27.65 2.18 2.87
N ASP A 95 27.64 3.50 2.74
CA ASP A 95 26.92 4.44 3.60
C ASP A 95 25.93 5.37 2.87
N ASN A 96 25.28 4.92 1.82
CA ASN A 96 24.24 5.74 1.20
C ASN A 96 22.94 5.59 2.02
N PRO A 97 22.54 6.60 2.83
CA PRO A 97 21.43 6.46 3.74
C PRO A 97 20.13 6.24 2.95
N ILE A 98 19.32 5.28 3.39
CA ILE A 98 17.93 5.15 2.98
C ILE A 98 17.22 6.43 3.39
N ASP A 99 16.53 7.09 2.47
CA ASP A 99 15.75 8.27 2.81
C ASP A 99 14.70 7.90 3.85
N THR A 100 14.81 8.49 5.02
CA THR A 100 13.95 8.19 6.17
C THR A 100 12.59 8.89 6.05
N GLU A 101 12.52 9.98 5.29
CA GLU A 101 11.28 10.73 5.06
C GLU A 101 11.26 11.34 3.66
N LEU A 102 10.17 11.12 2.94
CA LEU A 102 9.97 11.60 1.58
C LEU A 102 8.66 12.42 1.50
N PRO A 103 8.73 13.75 1.28
CA PRO A 103 7.53 14.55 1.07
C PRO A 103 6.71 14.06 -0.13
N LEU A 104 5.38 14.17 -0.05
CA LEU A 104 4.47 13.66 -1.10
C LEU A 104 4.85 14.14 -2.51
N ALA A 105 5.17 15.45 -2.66
CA ALA A 105 5.59 15.99 -3.95
C ALA A 105 6.90 15.40 -4.49
N ALA A 106 7.81 14.99 -3.61
CA ALA A 106 9.03 14.31 -3.99
C ALA A 106 8.75 12.85 -4.36
N ALA A 107 7.86 12.17 -3.63
CA ALA A 107 7.40 10.82 -3.94
C ALA A 107 6.72 10.74 -5.32
N GLU A 108 5.92 11.74 -5.67
CA GLU A 108 5.29 11.85 -7.00
C GLU A 108 6.31 12.03 -8.12
N ARG A 109 7.30 12.89 -7.92
CA ARG A 109 8.38 13.09 -8.91
C ARG A 109 9.20 11.81 -9.09
N LEU A 110 9.52 11.14 -7.99
CA LEU A 110 10.23 9.87 -8.03
C LEU A 110 9.40 8.83 -8.79
N LEU A 111 8.11 8.69 -8.46
CA LEU A 111 7.22 7.75 -9.15
C LEU A 111 7.16 8.02 -10.66
N ALA A 112 7.11 9.30 -11.07
CA ALA A 112 7.10 9.68 -12.47
C ALA A 112 8.42 9.38 -13.20
N SER A 113 9.54 9.26 -12.48
CA SER A 113 10.86 8.93 -13.05
C SER A 113 11.13 7.43 -13.12
N LEU A 114 10.38 6.61 -12.36
CA LEU A 114 10.53 5.16 -12.36
C LEU A 114 9.81 4.53 -13.56
N PRO A 115 10.34 3.42 -14.10
CA PRO A 115 9.59 2.64 -15.08
C PRO A 115 8.29 2.10 -14.45
N PRO A 116 7.23 1.89 -15.25
CA PRO A 116 6.00 1.26 -14.78
C PRO A 116 6.31 -0.08 -14.11
N ALA A 117 5.65 -0.33 -12.99
CA ALA A 117 5.82 -1.59 -12.25
C ALA A 117 5.41 -2.77 -13.14
N GLN A 118 6.31 -3.72 -13.31
CA GLN A 118 6.07 -4.95 -14.06
C GLN A 118 5.73 -6.12 -13.13
N GLN A 119 6.16 -6.05 -11.86
CA GLN A 119 5.93 -7.06 -10.84
C GLN A 119 5.43 -6.42 -9.54
N PRO A 120 4.64 -7.15 -8.74
CA PRO A 120 4.17 -6.65 -7.44
C PRO A 120 5.29 -6.35 -6.42
N THR A 121 6.50 -6.84 -6.68
CA THR A 121 7.70 -6.59 -5.85
C THR A 121 8.45 -5.32 -6.24
N ASP A 122 8.05 -4.65 -7.33
CA ASP A 122 8.75 -3.46 -7.81
C ASP A 122 8.49 -2.28 -6.87
N ILE A 123 9.52 -1.47 -6.68
CA ILE A 123 9.45 -0.28 -5.82
C ILE A 123 8.36 0.70 -6.27
N ALA A 124 8.18 0.85 -7.58
CA ALA A 124 7.16 1.69 -8.19
C ALA A 124 5.74 1.29 -7.75
N PHE A 125 5.51 -0.01 -7.56
CA PHE A 125 4.21 -0.54 -7.13
C PHE A 125 3.86 -0.08 -5.72
N TYR A 126 4.75 -0.26 -4.74
CA TYR A 126 4.51 0.19 -3.37
C TYR A 126 4.45 1.72 -3.28
N LEU A 127 5.35 2.42 -3.99
CA LEU A 127 5.36 3.88 -4.01
C LEU A 127 4.06 4.45 -4.58
N GLN A 128 3.51 3.84 -5.63
CA GLN A 128 2.22 4.23 -6.20
C GLN A 128 1.09 4.12 -5.18
N HIS A 129 1.05 3.04 -4.40
CA HIS A 129 0.06 2.83 -3.35
C HIS A 129 0.22 3.82 -2.19
N CYS A 130 1.45 4.12 -1.78
CA CYS A 130 1.74 5.14 -0.77
C CYS A 130 1.27 6.52 -1.22
N VAL A 131 1.62 6.93 -2.43
CA VAL A 131 1.20 8.22 -3.02
C VAL A 131 -0.32 8.29 -3.11
N LYS A 132 -0.98 7.23 -3.60
CA LYS A 132 -2.45 7.14 -3.68
C LYS A 132 -3.11 7.32 -2.31
N ALA A 133 -2.59 6.66 -1.28
CA ALA A 133 -3.11 6.74 0.07
C ALA A 133 -2.98 8.16 0.66
N CYS A 134 -1.78 8.74 0.57
CA CYS A 134 -1.53 10.09 1.11
C CYS A 134 -2.32 11.17 0.39
N LYS A 135 -2.48 11.09 -0.94
CA LYS A 135 -3.36 11.98 -1.71
C LYS A 135 -4.82 11.92 -1.27
N ALA A 136 -5.25 10.76 -0.81
CA ALA A 136 -6.63 10.53 -0.38
C ALA A 136 -6.87 10.80 1.12
N GLY A 137 -5.88 11.34 1.84
CA GLY A 137 -6.02 11.81 3.21
C GLY A 137 -5.41 10.90 4.27
N VAL A 138 -4.76 9.80 3.92
CA VAL A 138 -3.94 9.03 4.88
C VAL A 138 -2.73 9.88 5.25
N GLU A 139 -2.52 10.09 6.54
CA GLU A 139 -1.54 11.05 7.04
C GLU A 139 -0.10 10.66 6.66
N ARG A 140 0.23 9.36 6.78
CA ARG A 140 1.55 8.82 6.48
C ARG A 140 1.48 7.41 5.90
N SER A 141 2.38 7.12 4.97
CA SER A 141 2.59 5.76 4.46
C SER A 141 4.04 5.35 4.65
N HIS A 142 4.27 4.10 5.07
CA HIS A 142 5.59 3.57 5.37
C HIS A 142 5.85 2.30 4.56
N ILE A 143 7.06 2.19 4.01
CA ILE A 143 7.58 0.96 3.43
C ILE A 143 8.72 0.47 4.34
N ILE A 144 8.51 -0.68 4.98
CA ILE A 144 9.37 -1.22 6.02
C ILE A 144 9.98 -2.54 5.56
N PRO A 145 11.31 -2.65 5.50
CA PRO A 145 11.96 -3.91 5.22
C PRO A 145 11.65 -4.96 6.31
N PHE A 146 11.28 -6.16 5.90
CA PHE A 146 11.00 -7.27 6.83
C PHE A 146 12.18 -7.56 7.77
N ALA A 147 13.41 -7.49 7.25
CA ALA A 147 14.62 -7.71 8.04
C ALA A 147 14.80 -6.69 9.18
N THR A 148 14.19 -5.49 9.06
CA THR A 148 14.28 -4.42 10.06
C THR A 148 13.13 -4.48 11.06
N THR A 149 12.06 -5.20 10.75
CA THR A 149 10.84 -5.26 11.56
C THR A 149 11.09 -5.78 12.98
N ALA A 150 12.05 -6.68 13.16
CA ALA A 150 12.45 -7.19 14.48
C ALA A 150 13.06 -6.09 15.38
N ARG A 151 13.57 -4.99 14.82
CA ARG A 151 14.13 -3.83 15.53
C ARG A 151 13.17 -2.65 15.60
N CYS A 152 12.10 -2.67 14.83
CA CYS A 152 11.20 -1.52 14.61
C CYS A 152 10.21 -1.29 15.75
N CYS A 153 10.14 -2.17 16.73
CA CYS A 153 9.23 -2.02 17.89
C CYS A 153 9.63 -0.86 18.82
N SER A 154 10.84 -0.32 18.70
CA SER A 154 11.33 0.76 19.57
C SER A 154 11.63 2.09 18.88
N ARG A 155 11.86 2.12 17.54
CA ARG A 155 12.13 3.35 16.78
C ARG A 155 11.82 3.11 15.29
N CYS A 156 10.62 3.47 14.85
CA CYS A 156 10.31 3.48 13.42
C CYS A 156 11.04 4.63 12.72
N THR A 157 12.19 4.34 12.13
CA THR A 157 12.78 5.17 11.08
C THR A 157 12.43 4.52 9.75
N CYS A 158 11.34 4.95 9.15
CA CYS A 158 10.82 4.40 7.89
C CYS A 158 10.68 5.54 6.90
N THR A 159 10.89 5.24 5.62
CA THR A 159 10.58 6.19 4.55
C THR A 159 9.10 6.53 4.63
N THR A 160 8.78 7.77 4.95
CA THR A 160 7.40 8.24 5.09
C THR A 160 7.08 9.19 3.96
N ALA A 161 5.98 8.94 3.24
CA ALA A 161 5.37 9.97 2.43
C ALA A 161 4.37 10.72 3.32
N SER A 162 4.55 12.01 3.54
CA SER A 162 3.66 12.84 4.34
C SER A 162 2.94 13.87 3.48
N ALA A 163 1.66 14.09 3.75
CA ALA A 163 0.92 15.21 3.20
C ALA A 163 1.30 16.51 3.94
N PRO A 164 1.41 17.65 3.25
CA PRO A 164 1.58 18.94 3.92
C PRO A 164 0.29 19.31 4.66
N TRP A 165 0.43 19.90 5.83
CA TRP A 165 -0.64 20.53 6.62
C TRP A 165 -1.22 21.74 5.90
#